data_de7cce450343a74b922c5dd89b17cfd8
#
_entry.id   de7cce450343a74b922c5dd89b17cfd8
#
_cell.length_a   1.000
_cell.length_b   1.000
_cell.length_c   1.000
_cell.angle_alpha   90.00
_cell.angle_beta   90.00
_cell.angle_gamma   90.00
#
_symmetry.space_group_name_H-M   'P 1'
#
loop_
_entity.id
_entity.type
_entity.pdbx_description
1 polymer ?
#
loop_
_entity_poly.entity_id
_entity_poly.type
_entity_poly.pdbx_seq_one_letter_code
_entity_poly.pdbx_strand_id
1 'polypeptide(L)'
;MKQIILLLTFSQIVFAQRPCELAENFTDSIGTYKNTNEFLVHERIFGDKEAYIFLSLINNNGTPALNLKTIQKNTEFIAANCMNANTKLFFQLSNGKIITMIHNNEESCGSFHQNPDDKKNTRLTSGLFLFLIGTIEDLKASPLQLMRIQYQLETKDYVMVREFTSELTKKISNPENFFIDNLHCIE
;
A
#
# COMPACT_ATOMS: atom_id res chain seq x y z
N MET A 1 -21.80 -8.51 -60.56
CA MET A 1 -22.10 -8.39 -59.13
C MET A 1 -20.79 -8.56 -58.38
N LYS A 2 -20.20 -7.48 -57.86
CA LYS A 2 -18.96 -7.51 -57.06
C LYS A 2 -19.36 -7.53 -55.59
N GLN A 3 -19.10 -8.64 -54.89
CA GLN A 3 -19.27 -8.72 -53.43
C GLN A 3 -18.10 -8.03 -52.77
N ILE A 4 -18.36 -6.95 -52.03
CA ILE A 4 -17.40 -6.27 -51.16
C ILE A 4 -17.46 -6.98 -49.79
N ILE A 5 -16.43 -7.77 -49.46
CA ILE A 5 -16.26 -8.35 -48.13
C ILE A 5 -15.66 -7.25 -47.23
N LEU A 6 -16.49 -6.71 -46.33
CA LEU A 6 -16.10 -5.75 -45.31
C LEU A 6 -15.42 -6.53 -44.17
N LEU A 7 -14.07 -6.54 -44.12
CA LEU A 7 -13.32 -7.08 -43.00
C LEU A 7 -13.45 -6.10 -41.82
N LEU A 8 -14.27 -6.44 -40.83
CA LEU A 8 -14.31 -5.81 -39.52
C LEU A 8 -13.10 -6.28 -38.72
N THR A 9 -12.04 -5.48 -38.69
CA THR A 9 -10.93 -5.69 -37.75
C THR A 9 -11.38 -5.26 -36.36
N PHE A 10 -11.66 -6.25 -35.51
CA PHE A 10 -11.91 -6.03 -34.08
C PHE A 10 -10.56 -5.70 -33.44
N SER A 11 -10.29 -4.40 -33.20
CA SER A 11 -9.15 -3.96 -32.39
C SER A 11 -9.41 -4.34 -30.93
N GLN A 12 -8.82 -5.39 -30.45
CA GLN A 12 -8.79 -5.72 -29.03
C GLN A 12 -7.90 -4.68 -28.33
N ILE A 13 -8.49 -3.83 -27.51
CA ILE A 13 -7.74 -2.95 -26.60
C ILE A 13 -7.20 -3.86 -25.50
N VAL A 14 -5.96 -4.31 -25.65
CA VAL A 14 -5.22 -4.99 -24.60
C VAL A 14 -4.87 -3.92 -23.57
N PHE A 15 -5.55 -3.93 -22.43
CA PHE A 15 -5.08 -3.16 -21.27
C PHE A 15 -3.75 -3.78 -20.84
N ALA A 16 -2.66 -3.13 -21.19
CA ALA A 16 -1.33 -3.54 -20.71
C ALA A 16 -1.27 -3.26 -19.20
N GLN A 17 -1.30 -4.32 -18.40
CA GLN A 17 -1.02 -4.22 -16.96
C GLN A 17 0.40 -3.67 -16.77
N ARG A 18 0.61 -2.87 -15.73
CA ARG A 18 1.94 -2.38 -15.40
C ARG A 18 2.86 -3.56 -15.09
N PRO A 19 4.15 -3.49 -15.48
CA PRO A 19 5.11 -4.52 -15.12
C PRO A 19 5.27 -4.59 -13.60
N CYS A 20 5.34 -5.81 -13.06
CA CYS A 20 5.51 -6.03 -11.63
C CYS A 20 6.93 -5.70 -11.19
N GLU A 21 7.05 -4.78 -10.24
CA GLU A 21 8.30 -4.49 -9.56
C GLU A 21 8.33 -5.26 -8.23
N LEU A 22 9.05 -6.37 -8.20
CA LEU A 22 9.19 -7.21 -7.02
C LEU A 22 10.52 -6.92 -6.32
N ALA A 23 10.47 -6.68 -5.01
CA ALA A 23 11.63 -6.61 -4.14
C ALA A 23 12.20 -8.00 -3.87
N GLU A 24 11.30 -8.99 -3.74
CA GLU A 24 11.64 -10.38 -3.48
C GLU A 24 10.71 -11.30 -4.27
N ASN A 25 11.29 -12.34 -4.87
CA ASN A 25 10.55 -13.37 -5.56
C ASN A 25 11.40 -14.66 -5.59
N PHE A 26 11.05 -15.61 -4.74
CA PHE A 26 11.77 -16.88 -4.67
C PHE A 26 10.82 -18.05 -4.38
N THR A 27 11.26 -19.22 -4.80
CA THR A 27 10.62 -20.48 -4.49
C THR A 27 11.69 -21.46 -4.02
N ASP A 28 11.47 -22.06 -2.86
CA ASP A 28 12.36 -23.04 -2.26
C ASP A 28 11.59 -24.29 -1.80
N SER A 29 12.23 -25.14 -1.00
CA SER A 29 11.61 -26.35 -0.45
C SER A 29 10.51 -26.07 0.59
N ILE A 30 10.45 -24.86 1.11
CA ILE A 30 9.46 -24.41 2.13
C ILE A 30 8.25 -23.81 1.43
N GLY A 31 8.42 -23.20 0.24
CA GLY A 31 7.32 -22.63 -0.52
C GLY A 31 7.70 -21.46 -1.43
N THR A 32 6.70 -20.70 -1.81
CA THR A 32 6.83 -19.54 -2.68
C THR A 32 6.60 -18.25 -1.88
N TYR A 33 7.50 -17.30 -2.02
CA TYR A 33 7.39 -15.97 -1.44
C TYR A 33 7.54 -14.90 -2.51
N LYS A 34 6.60 -13.95 -2.54
CA LYS A 34 6.66 -12.76 -3.39
C LYS A 34 6.43 -11.52 -2.52
N ASN A 35 7.18 -10.46 -2.77
CA ASN A 35 7.00 -9.15 -2.12
C ASN A 35 7.20 -8.06 -3.16
N THR A 36 6.24 -7.15 -3.31
CA THR A 36 6.39 -5.99 -4.19
C THR A 36 7.35 -4.96 -3.58
N ASN A 37 7.88 -4.07 -4.41
CA ASN A 37 8.54 -2.87 -3.89
C ASN A 37 7.58 -2.05 -3.02
N GLU A 38 8.16 -1.30 -2.07
CA GLU A 38 7.40 -0.36 -1.25
C GLU A 38 6.89 0.80 -2.11
N PHE A 39 5.60 1.07 -2.03
CA PHE A 39 4.93 2.14 -2.75
C PHE A 39 4.52 3.25 -1.77
N LEU A 40 4.98 4.47 -2.00
CA LEU A 40 4.65 5.63 -1.16
C LEU A 40 3.22 6.09 -1.46
N VAL A 41 2.32 5.96 -0.49
CA VAL A 41 0.90 6.33 -0.65
C VAL A 41 0.52 7.63 0.06
N HIS A 42 1.34 8.08 0.98
CA HIS A 42 1.13 9.35 1.68
C HIS A 42 2.46 10.00 2.04
N GLU A 43 2.54 11.29 1.79
CA GLU A 43 3.66 12.14 2.17
C GLU A 43 3.12 13.46 2.70
N ARG A 44 3.62 13.87 3.85
CA ARG A 44 3.34 15.18 4.43
C ARG A 44 4.62 15.73 5.03
N ILE A 45 5.03 16.89 4.54
CA ILE A 45 6.16 17.65 5.05
C ILE A 45 5.62 19.02 5.49
N PHE A 46 5.80 19.35 6.75
CA PHE A 46 5.38 20.62 7.30
C PHE A 46 6.35 21.08 8.39
N GLY A 47 7.18 22.06 8.09
CA GLY A 47 8.27 22.51 8.95
C GLY A 47 9.23 21.36 9.25
N ASP A 48 9.44 21.09 10.55
CA ASP A 48 10.33 20.01 11.00
C ASP A 48 9.66 18.63 11.03
N LYS A 49 8.35 18.58 10.76
CA LYS A 49 7.56 17.34 10.82
C LYS A 49 7.44 16.73 9.44
N GLU A 50 7.83 15.47 9.34
CA GLU A 50 7.68 14.67 8.14
C GLU A 50 6.92 13.38 8.46
N ALA A 51 6.01 12.99 7.60
CA ALA A 51 5.26 11.74 7.73
C ALA A 51 5.12 11.08 6.36
N TYR A 52 5.46 9.80 6.31
CA TYR A 52 5.42 8.98 5.11
C TYR A 52 4.70 7.67 5.41
N ILE A 53 3.90 7.20 4.45
CA ILE A 53 3.28 5.87 4.52
C ILE A 53 3.61 5.14 3.24
N PHE A 54 4.15 3.94 3.42
CA PHE A 54 4.45 3.00 2.35
C PHE A 54 3.57 1.77 2.49
N LEU A 55 3.15 1.23 1.36
CA LEU A 55 2.47 -0.05 1.25
C LEU A 55 3.29 -0.99 0.36
N SER A 56 3.34 -2.27 0.71
CA SER A 56 3.80 -3.34 -0.17
C SER A 56 2.89 -4.56 -0.04
N LEU A 57 2.82 -5.36 -1.11
CA LEU A 57 1.99 -6.55 -1.16
C LEU A 57 2.88 -7.78 -1.03
N ILE A 58 2.45 -8.74 -0.24
CA ILE A 58 3.17 -9.97 0.03
C ILE A 58 2.26 -11.15 -0.34
N ASN A 59 2.84 -12.17 -0.95
CA ASN A 59 2.24 -13.50 -1.03
C ASN A 59 3.21 -14.50 -0.38
N ASN A 60 2.76 -15.12 0.69
CA ASN A 60 3.49 -16.18 1.36
C ASN A 60 2.70 -17.49 1.20
N ASN A 61 3.18 -18.39 0.34
CA ASN A 61 2.55 -19.69 0.07
C ASN A 61 1.06 -19.61 -0.28
N GLY A 62 0.70 -18.66 -1.16
CA GLY A 62 -0.70 -18.46 -1.57
C GLY A 62 -1.53 -17.62 -0.59
N THR A 63 -0.95 -17.15 0.51
CA THR A 63 -1.61 -16.23 1.46
C THR A 63 -1.21 -14.79 1.17
N PRO A 64 -2.11 -13.99 0.56
CA PRO A 64 -1.84 -12.58 0.30
C PRO A 64 -1.94 -11.75 1.58
N ALA A 65 -1.07 -10.77 1.70
CA ALA A 65 -1.04 -9.82 2.81
C ALA A 65 -0.59 -8.44 2.34
N LEU A 66 -0.91 -7.42 3.12
CA LEU A 66 -0.47 -6.05 2.94
C LEU A 66 0.50 -5.69 4.07
N ASN A 67 1.69 -5.24 3.72
CA ASN A 67 2.58 -4.62 4.68
C ASN A 67 2.37 -3.10 4.65
N LEU A 68 2.07 -2.53 5.80
CA LEU A 68 1.97 -1.10 6.04
C LEU A 68 3.20 -0.65 6.82
N LYS A 69 3.91 0.35 6.29
CA LYS A 69 5.06 0.97 6.95
C LYS A 69 4.84 2.46 7.08
N THR A 70 4.99 2.97 8.30
CA THR A 70 4.92 4.41 8.60
C THR A 70 6.29 4.90 9.04
N ILE A 71 6.71 6.05 8.52
CA ILE A 71 7.91 6.76 8.93
C ILE A 71 7.50 8.16 9.36
N GLN A 72 7.87 8.52 10.58
CA GLN A 72 7.66 9.87 11.12
C GLN A 72 9.00 10.46 11.50
N LYS A 73 9.24 11.73 11.14
CA LYS A 73 10.42 12.48 11.57
C LYS A 73 9.99 13.78 12.20
N ASN A 74 10.70 14.18 13.28
CA ASN A 74 10.45 15.42 13.99
C ASN A 74 11.67 15.76 14.85
N THR A 75 11.90 17.03 15.13
CA THR A 75 12.88 17.49 16.13
C THR A 75 12.43 17.18 17.56
N GLU A 76 11.11 17.08 17.80
CA GLU A 76 10.54 16.67 19.08
C GLU A 76 10.44 15.14 19.20
N PHE A 77 10.17 14.67 20.43
CA PHE A 77 9.89 13.25 20.68
C PHE A 77 8.63 12.79 19.95
N ILE A 78 8.72 11.63 19.29
CA ILE A 78 7.60 10.99 18.58
C ILE A 78 7.11 9.81 19.40
N ALA A 79 5.88 9.89 19.94
CA ALA A 79 5.25 8.80 20.66
C ALA A 79 5.03 7.58 19.75
N ALA A 80 5.08 6.38 20.31
CA ALA A 80 4.81 5.14 19.57
C ALA A 80 3.32 4.93 19.39
N ASN A 81 2.90 4.69 18.16
CA ASN A 81 1.60 4.10 17.82
C ASN A 81 1.83 2.64 17.46
N CYS A 82 1.71 1.77 18.48
CA CYS A 82 1.91 0.34 18.26
C CYS A 82 0.79 -0.22 17.39
N MET A 83 1.16 -1.13 16.48
CA MET A 83 0.24 -1.96 15.73
C MET A 83 0.15 -3.33 16.42
N ASN A 84 -1.06 -3.80 16.66
CA ASN A 84 -1.33 -5.06 17.36
C ASN A 84 -2.66 -5.67 16.87
N ALA A 85 -3.11 -6.75 17.52
CA ALA A 85 -4.37 -7.45 17.18
C ALA A 85 -5.62 -6.55 17.09
N ASN A 86 -5.64 -5.42 17.80
CA ASN A 86 -6.76 -4.47 17.77
C ASN A 86 -6.64 -3.45 16.63
N THR A 87 -5.48 -3.37 15.98
CA THR A 87 -5.25 -2.45 14.85
C THR A 87 -5.97 -2.97 13.62
N LYS A 88 -6.70 -2.09 12.95
CA LYS A 88 -7.41 -2.40 11.70
C LYS A 88 -7.09 -1.35 10.64
N LEU A 89 -7.07 -1.79 9.39
CA LEU A 89 -7.07 -0.90 8.24
C LEU A 89 -8.45 -0.92 7.58
N PHE A 90 -8.92 0.25 7.19
CA PHE A 90 -10.12 0.39 6.38
C PHE A 90 -9.75 1.16 5.12
N PHE A 91 -10.17 0.65 3.98
CA PHE A 91 -10.06 1.31 2.69
C PHE A 91 -11.46 1.61 2.17
N GLN A 92 -11.79 2.89 2.05
CA GLN A 92 -12.99 3.32 1.36
C GLN A 92 -12.69 3.40 -0.14
N LEU A 93 -13.49 2.72 -0.94
CA LEU A 93 -13.38 2.70 -2.39
C LEU A 93 -14.27 3.79 -3.02
N SER A 94 -13.95 4.18 -4.26
CA SER A 94 -14.71 5.18 -5.02
C SER A 94 -16.16 4.72 -5.32
N ASN A 95 -16.43 3.42 -5.32
CA ASN A 95 -17.78 2.85 -5.46
C ASN A 95 -18.58 2.83 -4.15
N GLY A 96 -18.03 3.40 -3.05
CA GLY A 96 -18.67 3.47 -1.74
C GLY A 96 -18.45 2.26 -0.83
N LYS A 97 -17.85 1.15 -1.33
CA LYS A 97 -17.54 0.00 -0.49
C LYS A 97 -16.43 0.34 0.52
N ILE A 98 -16.47 -0.31 1.69
CA ILE A 98 -15.43 -0.23 2.71
C ILE A 98 -14.83 -1.62 2.88
N ILE A 99 -13.53 -1.72 2.64
CA ILE A 99 -12.75 -2.94 2.84
C ILE A 99 -12.04 -2.86 4.18
N THR A 100 -12.16 -3.92 4.97
CA THR A 100 -11.46 -4.04 6.26
C THR A 100 -10.35 -5.08 6.14
N MET A 101 -9.18 -4.74 6.67
CA MET A 101 -8.06 -5.66 6.83
C MET A 101 -7.71 -5.78 8.31
N ILE A 102 -7.35 -6.98 8.75
CA ILE A 102 -7.00 -7.29 10.13
C ILE A 102 -5.49 -7.49 10.28
N HIS A 103 -4.96 -7.03 11.41
CA HIS A 103 -3.54 -7.24 11.73
C HIS A 103 -3.23 -8.72 12.01
N ASN A 104 -2.02 -9.17 11.71
CA ASN A 104 -1.58 -10.57 11.88
C ASN A 104 -1.27 -10.96 13.33
N ASN A 105 -1.62 -10.13 14.31
CA ASN A 105 -1.45 -10.30 15.77
C ASN A 105 -0.01 -10.15 16.31
N GLU A 106 1.00 -9.90 15.50
CA GLU A 106 2.34 -9.60 15.98
C GLU A 106 2.44 -8.13 16.41
N GLU A 107 2.63 -7.86 17.70
CA GLU A 107 2.73 -6.48 18.18
C GLU A 107 4.02 -5.81 17.68
N SER A 108 3.88 -4.63 17.10
CA SER A 108 4.98 -3.79 16.62
C SER A 108 4.80 -2.36 17.10
N CYS A 109 5.67 -1.92 17.99
CA CYS A 109 5.76 -0.51 18.42
C CYS A 109 6.81 0.27 17.62
N GLY A 110 7.44 -0.40 16.66
CA GLY A 110 8.44 0.18 15.79
C GLY A 110 9.74 0.52 16.47
N SER A 111 10.70 1.01 15.68
CA SER A 111 11.98 1.50 16.13
C SER A 111 11.99 3.02 16.26
N PHE A 112 12.73 3.51 17.25
CA PHE A 112 13.00 4.93 17.44
C PHE A 112 14.48 5.19 17.21
N HIS A 113 14.79 6.14 16.37
CA HIS A 113 16.16 6.48 16.02
C HIS A 113 16.33 7.99 16.09
N GLN A 114 17.40 8.44 16.73
CA GLN A 114 17.79 9.83 16.73
C GLN A 114 18.98 9.99 15.79
N ASN A 115 18.83 10.81 14.78
CA ASN A 115 19.95 11.15 13.89
C ASN A 115 20.70 12.35 14.48
N PRO A 116 21.98 12.18 14.85
CA PRO A 116 22.77 13.26 15.44
C PRO A 116 23.10 14.38 14.44
N ASP A 117 23.11 14.09 13.12
CA ASP A 117 23.53 15.05 12.10
C ASP A 117 22.45 16.09 11.81
N ASP A 118 21.19 15.69 11.66
CA ASP A 118 20.06 16.57 11.39
C ASP A 118 19.22 16.89 12.63
N LYS A 119 19.57 16.32 13.79
CA LYS A 119 18.87 16.45 15.08
C LYS A 119 17.41 16.02 15.03
N LYS A 120 17.02 15.23 14.02
CA LYS A 120 15.66 14.71 13.90
C LYS A 120 15.55 13.34 14.53
N ASN A 121 14.48 13.15 15.26
CA ASN A 121 14.01 11.85 15.72
C ASN A 121 13.26 11.18 14.57
N THR A 122 13.50 9.91 14.34
CA THR A 122 12.78 9.09 13.36
C THR A 122 12.11 7.93 14.07
N ARG A 123 10.82 7.76 13.85
CA ARG A 123 10.08 6.57 14.26
C ARG A 123 9.61 5.83 13.02
N LEU A 124 9.97 4.56 12.96
CA LEU A 124 9.55 3.64 11.92
C LEU A 124 8.68 2.56 12.56
N THR A 125 7.45 2.38 12.07
CA THR A 125 6.55 1.31 12.53
C THR A 125 6.02 0.56 11.31
N SER A 126 5.99 -0.76 11.37
CA SER A 126 5.40 -1.60 10.32
C SER A 126 4.46 -2.64 10.92
N GLY A 127 3.48 -3.05 10.14
CA GLY A 127 2.55 -4.11 10.50
C GLY A 127 2.02 -4.83 9.26
N LEU A 128 1.77 -6.12 9.42
CA LEU A 128 1.25 -6.99 8.39
C LEU A 128 -0.27 -7.15 8.57
N PHE A 129 -1.02 -6.94 7.48
CA PHE A 129 -2.48 -7.00 7.47
C PHE A 129 -2.96 -8.06 6.49
N LEU A 130 -3.94 -8.85 6.91
CA LEU A 130 -4.51 -9.94 6.13
C LEU A 130 -5.76 -9.47 5.40
N PHE A 131 -5.91 -9.90 4.16
CA PHE A 131 -7.13 -9.71 3.38
C PHE A 131 -8.23 -10.62 3.90
N LEU A 132 -9.44 -10.08 4.07
CA LEU A 132 -10.61 -10.90 4.32
C LEU A 132 -11.09 -11.54 3.01
N ILE A 133 -11.75 -12.69 3.13
CA ILE A 133 -12.25 -13.45 1.97
C ILE A 133 -13.16 -12.55 1.10
N GLY A 134 -12.90 -12.53 -0.21
CA GLY A 134 -13.70 -11.80 -1.19
C GLY A 134 -13.38 -10.31 -1.34
N THR A 135 -12.42 -9.76 -0.57
CA THR A 135 -12.10 -8.33 -0.62
C THR A 135 -11.12 -7.97 -1.75
N ILE A 136 -10.32 -8.91 -2.22
CA ILE A 136 -9.30 -8.68 -3.26
C ILE A 136 -9.94 -8.20 -4.57
N GLU A 137 -11.02 -8.85 -5.00
CA GLU A 137 -11.71 -8.48 -6.24
C GLU A 137 -12.34 -7.08 -6.18
N ASP A 138 -12.83 -6.67 -5.01
CA ASP A 138 -13.35 -5.32 -4.83
C ASP A 138 -12.22 -4.27 -4.91
N LEU A 139 -11.04 -4.56 -4.34
CA LEU A 139 -9.86 -3.71 -4.39
C LEU A 139 -9.27 -3.57 -5.81
N LYS A 140 -9.38 -4.62 -6.63
CA LYS A 140 -8.98 -4.57 -8.05
C LYS A 140 -9.95 -3.76 -8.89
N ALA A 141 -11.23 -3.71 -8.50
CA ALA A 141 -12.30 -3.16 -9.31
C ALA A 141 -12.52 -1.66 -9.12
N SER A 142 -12.02 -1.04 -8.04
CA SER A 142 -12.35 0.35 -7.71
C SER A 142 -11.19 1.08 -7.03
N PRO A 143 -10.88 2.33 -7.45
CA PRO A 143 -9.87 3.15 -6.83
C PRO A 143 -10.14 3.43 -5.35
N LEU A 144 -9.07 3.68 -4.59
CA LEU A 144 -9.14 4.09 -3.20
C LEU A 144 -9.50 5.58 -3.08
N GLN A 145 -10.35 5.94 -2.13
CA GLN A 145 -10.61 7.32 -1.74
C GLN A 145 -9.95 7.69 -0.41
N LEU A 146 -10.03 6.76 0.56
CA LEU A 146 -9.54 7.00 1.91
C LEU A 146 -8.95 5.72 2.48
N MET A 147 -7.84 5.86 3.18
CA MET A 147 -7.29 4.85 4.07
C MET A 147 -7.43 5.32 5.51
N ARG A 148 -7.97 4.48 6.38
CA ARG A 148 -8.07 4.70 7.82
C ARG A 148 -7.24 3.68 8.55
N ILE A 149 -6.36 4.14 9.44
CA ILE A 149 -5.65 3.29 10.38
C ILE A 149 -6.30 3.49 11.75
N GLN A 150 -6.94 2.46 12.26
CA GLN A 150 -7.49 2.42 13.59
C GLN A 150 -6.49 1.73 14.51
N TYR A 151 -5.76 2.52 15.28
CA TYR A 151 -4.92 2.03 16.38
C TYR A 151 -5.79 1.78 17.62
N GLN A 152 -5.19 1.27 18.68
CA GLN A 152 -5.93 1.01 19.93
C GLN A 152 -6.47 2.30 20.59
N LEU A 153 -5.71 3.40 20.55
CA LEU A 153 -6.04 4.65 21.25
C LEU A 153 -6.41 5.80 20.31
N GLU A 154 -6.12 5.70 19.04
CA GLU A 154 -6.41 6.77 18.07
C GLU A 154 -6.78 6.21 16.70
N THR A 155 -7.42 7.05 15.91
CA THR A 155 -7.73 6.74 14.50
C THR A 155 -7.16 7.84 13.62
N LYS A 156 -6.52 7.46 12.52
CA LYS A 156 -5.94 8.38 11.54
C LYS A 156 -6.47 8.12 10.15
N ASP A 157 -6.92 9.17 9.50
CA ASP A 157 -7.46 9.15 8.14
C ASP A 157 -6.47 9.76 7.16
N TYR A 158 -6.33 9.12 6.00
CA TYR A 158 -5.45 9.53 4.91
C TYR A 158 -6.22 9.50 3.60
N VAL A 159 -6.37 10.67 2.97
CA VAL A 159 -6.99 10.76 1.65
C VAL A 159 -6.05 10.17 0.62
N MET A 160 -6.55 9.24 -0.18
CA MET A 160 -5.82 8.64 -1.29
C MET A 160 -6.03 9.53 -2.52
N VAL A 161 -5.03 10.36 -2.78
CA VAL A 161 -5.08 11.28 -3.93
C VAL A 161 -4.78 10.53 -5.22
N ARG A 162 -5.28 11.07 -6.34
CA ARG A 162 -5.04 10.49 -7.64
C ARG A 162 -3.55 10.44 -7.99
N GLU A 163 -2.84 11.54 -7.71
CA GLU A 163 -1.44 11.67 -8.06
C GLU A 163 -0.77 12.73 -7.18
N PHE A 164 0.48 12.50 -6.80
CA PHE A 164 1.36 13.52 -6.25
C PHE A 164 2.82 13.24 -6.63
N THR A 165 3.63 14.29 -6.68
CA THR A 165 5.09 14.16 -6.83
C THR A 165 5.72 14.17 -5.46
N SER A 166 6.38 13.08 -5.08
CA SER A 166 7.05 12.96 -3.78
C SER A 166 8.29 13.85 -3.70
N GLU A 167 8.42 14.58 -2.62
CA GLU A 167 9.65 15.32 -2.30
C GLU A 167 10.77 14.39 -1.86
N LEU A 168 10.43 13.25 -1.23
CA LEU A 168 11.39 12.24 -0.79
C LEU A 168 12.02 11.47 -1.95
N THR A 169 11.19 10.92 -2.85
CA THR A 169 11.64 10.01 -3.91
C THR A 169 11.83 10.71 -5.26
N LYS A 170 11.33 11.94 -5.43
CA LYS A 170 11.27 12.69 -6.69
C LYS A 170 10.50 11.97 -7.80
N LYS A 171 9.68 11.00 -7.44
CA LYS A 171 8.85 10.20 -8.35
C LYS A 171 7.38 10.57 -8.19
N ILE A 172 6.61 10.30 -9.23
CA ILE A 172 5.15 10.40 -9.21
C ILE A 172 4.59 9.17 -8.50
N SER A 173 3.65 9.38 -7.59
CA SER A 173 2.89 8.33 -6.92
C SER A 173 1.40 8.47 -7.23
N ASN A 174 0.71 7.34 -7.40
CA ASN A 174 -0.72 7.24 -7.67
C ASN A 174 -1.42 6.39 -6.59
N PRO A 175 -1.62 6.93 -5.38
CA PRO A 175 -2.14 6.15 -4.25
C PRO A 175 -3.51 5.53 -4.48
N GLU A 176 -4.40 6.23 -5.19
CA GLU A 176 -5.76 5.74 -5.46
C GLU A 176 -5.78 4.39 -6.21
N ASN A 177 -4.78 4.14 -7.07
CA ASN A 177 -4.70 2.94 -7.90
C ASN A 177 -3.77 1.86 -7.35
N PHE A 178 -3.27 2.00 -6.12
CA PHE A 178 -2.28 1.09 -5.55
C PHE A 178 -2.66 -0.39 -5.71
N PHE A 179 -3.88 -0.78 -5.33
CA PHE A 179 -4.32 -2.16 -5.43
C PHE A 179 -4.60 -2.60 -6.88
N ILE A 180 -5.22 -1.74 -7.69
CA ILE A 180 -5.50 -2.00 -9.10
C ILE A 180 -4.21 -2.31 -9.86
N ASP A 181 -3.17 -1.50 -9.60
CA ASP A 181 -1.89 -1.59 -10.30
C ASP A 181 -0.99 -2.72 -9.80
N ASN A 182 -1.16 -3.22 -8.57
CA ASN A 182 -0.15 -4.08 -7.93
C ASN A 182 -0.66 -5.47 -7.46
N LEU A 183 -1.98 -5.68 -7.26
CA LEU A 183 -2.48 -6.96 -6.73
C LEU A 183 -2.17 -8.15 -7.63
N HIS A 184 -2.17 -7.96 -8.95
CA HIS A 184 -1.83 -9.02 -9.91
C HIS A 184 -0.38 -9.52 -9.77
N CYS A 185 0.50 -8.75 -9.14
CA CYS A 185 1.90 -9.10 -8.97
C CYS A 185 2.13 -10.21 -7.92
N ILE A 186 1.18 -10.38 -7.03
CA ILE A 186 1.27 -11.37 -5.96
C ILE A 186 0.33 -12.57 -6.16
N GLU A 187 -0.31 -12.67 -7.30
CA GLU A 187 -1.15 -13.82 -7.70
C GLU A 187 -0.34 -14.97 -8.24
#